data_d7977f4d165e6a5ef041ae294f8826fe
#
_entry.id   d7977f4d165e6a5ef041ae294f8826fe
#
_cell.length_a   1.000
_cell.length_b   1.000
_cell.length_c   1.000
_cell.angle_alpha   90.00
_cell.angle_beta   90.00
_cell.angle_gamma   90.00
#
_symmetry.space_group_name_H-M   'P 1'
#
loop_
_entity.id
_entity.type
_entity.pdbx_description
1 polymer ?
#
loop_
_entity_poly.entity_id
_entity_poly.type
_entity_poly.pdbx_seq_one_letter_code
_entity_poly.pdbx_strand_id
1 'polypeptide(L)'
;MKTFTCQCNHTIHFTNTKCIACNAILGFIPEDLQLTALTITNEGLYKVATNDNLYKQCKNYWHHDVCNWMVPHDDPNDLCQSCRLNVTIPNLEKPENLNLWYRMETSKRALLFTLFKLNLPVISRLVEPKTGLGFSFLEDQIEDEYGNELTVKNYVVTGHSAGLITLNLNEALDSTRIEMREKMNERYRTLIGHFRHESGHYYWDRLIKNSSLIEPFRKLFGDERLSYTQSLEQYYQNGPADNWQNVWISAYASMHPWEDWAETWAHYLHMVDTLETANNYEISI
;
A
#
# COMPACT_ATOMS: atom_id res chain seq x y z
N MET A 1 0.85 5.92 12.89
CA MET A 1 2.03 6.08 12.01
C MET A 1 3.10 6.83 12.80
N LYS A 2 4.34 6.39 12.72
CA LYS A 2 5.49 6.96 13.43
C LYS A 2 5.69 8.43 13.07
N THR A 3 5.96 9.26 14.07
CA THR A 3 6.51 10.60 13.89
C THR A 3 8.05 10.54 13.91
N PHE A 4 8.69 11.54 13.36
CA PHE A 4 10.14 11.67 13.29
C PHE A 4 10.57 13.03 13.82
N THR A 5 11.84 13.22 14.06
CA THR A 5 12.37 14.46 14.57
C THR A 5 13.37 15.06 13.57
N CYS A 6 13.15 16.30 13.18
CA CYS A 6 14.07 17.05 12.35
C CYS A 6 15.33 17.46 13.14
N GLN A 7 16.44 17.80 12.45
CA GLN A 7 17.65 18.35 13.07
C GLN A 7 17.43 19.58 13.95
N CYS A 8 16.34 20.33 13.75
CA CYS A 8 15.94 21.47 14.58
C CYS A 8 15.01 21.10 15.74
N ASN A 9 14.87 19.82 16.06
CA ASN A 9 13.98 19.24 17.08
C ASN A 9 12.47 19.39 16.80
N HIS A 10 12.07 19.87 15.60
CA HIS A 10 10.66 19.93 15.22
C HIS A 10 10.15 18.54 14.81
N THR A 11 8.93 18.21 15.24
CA THR A 11 8.26 16.96 14.83
C THR A 11 7.92 17.02 13.33
N ILE A 12 8.28 15.98 12.60
CA ILE A 12 7.97 15.80 11.17
C ILE A 12 7.22 14.50 10.94
N HIS A 13 6.41 14.48 9.90
CA HIS A 13 5.51 13.38 9.59
C HIS A 13 5.98 12.66 8.32
N PHE A 14 5.63 11.38 8.22
CA PHE A 14 6.10 10.44 7.20
C PHE A 14 6.07 10.97 5.74
N THR A 15 5.09 11.81 5.42
CA THR A 15 4.91 12.35 4.06
C THR A 15 5.60 13.68 3.82
N ASN A 16 6.23 14.28 4.85
CA ASN A 16 6.86 15.57 4.69
C ASN A 16 8.08 15.50 3.74
N THR A 17 8.19 16.50 2.89
CA THR A 17 9.34 16.73 1.99
C THR A 17 10.19 17.90 2.45
N LYS A 18 9.64 18.71 3.38
CA LYS A 18 10.30 19.90 3.94
C LYS A 18 9.90 20.08 5.41
N CYS A 19 10.87 20.47 6.25
CA CYS A 19 10.59 20.88 7.62
C CYS A 19 9.99 22.28 7.66
N ILE A 20 8.81 22.45 8.25
CA ILE A 20 8.13 23.74 8.31
C ILE A 20 8.81 24.74 9.26
N ALA A 21 9.61 24.27 10.22
CA ALA A 21 10.29 25.12 11.21
C ALA A 21 11.62 25.66 10.70
N CYS A 22 12.46 24.82 10.07
CA CYS A 22 13.80 25.23 9.64
C CYS A 22 14.02 25.20 8.11
N ASN A 23 13.00 24.87 7.35
CA ASN A 23 13.03 24.75 5.89
C ASN A 23 13.99 23.68 5.33
N ALA A 24 14.57 22.80 6.17
CA ALA A 24 15.41 21.72 5.70
C ALA A 24 14.64 20.80 4.74
N ILE A 25 15.31 20.38 3.66
CA ILE A 25 14.80 19.33 2.76
C ILE A 25 14.79 18.03 3.56
N LEU A 26 13.74 17.24 3.41
CA LEU A 26 13.58 15.96 4.10
C LEU A 26 13.62 14.81 3.10
N GLY A 27 14.15 13.67 3.54
CA GLY A 27 14.14 12.44 2.76
C GLY A 27 14.00 11.24 3.67
N PHE A 28 13.21 10.26 3.23
CA PHE A 28 13.09 9.00 3.92
C PHE A 28 14.17 8.03 3.46
N ILE A 29 14.92 7.48 4.40
CA ILE A 29 15.97 6.49 4.20
C ILE A 29 15.37 5.11 4.52
N PRO A 30 15.07 4.28 3.52
CA PRO A 30 14.40 2.99 3.74
C PRO A 30 15.20 2.03 4.60
N GLU A 31 16.52 2.02 4.45
CA GLU A 31 17.43 1.12 5.18
C GLU A 31 17.39 1.39 6.69
N ASP A 32 17.22 2.65 7.08
CA ASP A 32 17.18 3.09 8.49
C ASP A 32 15.74 3.23 9.02
N LEU A 33 14.74 3.12 8.17
CA LEU A 33 13.33 3.43 8.45
C LEU A 33 13.16 4.83 9.08
N GLN A 34 13.90 5.81 8.57
CA GLN A 34 13.95 7.17 9.12
C GLN A 34 13.66 8.24 8.08
N LEU A 35 12.80 9.20 8.46
CA LEU A 35 12.66 10.46 7.75
C LEU A 35 13.60 11.48 8.43
N THR A 36 14.49 12.08 7.66
CA THR A 36 15.55 12.95 8.20
C THR A 36 15.79 14.17 7.34
N ALA A 37 16.45 15.20 7.92
CA ALA A 37 16.91 16.34 7.19
C ALA A 37 18.14 15.99 6.34
N LEU A 38 18.19 16.57 5.13
CA LEU A 38 19.21 16.34 4.13
C LEU A 38 20.07 17.58 3.93
N THR A 39 21.36 17.39 3.74
CA THR A 39 22.31 18.44 3.31
C THR A 39 22.75 18.15 1.88
N ILE A 40 22.70 19.15 1.02
CA ILE A 40 23.17 19.05 -0.37
C ILE A 40 24.68 19.20 -0.40
N THR A 41 25.39 18.29 -1.05
CA THR A 41 26.81 18.34 -1.32
C THR A 41 27.11 19.23 -2.53
N ASN A 42 28.39 19.61 -2.72
CA ASN A 42 28.82 20.36 -3.90
C ASN A 42 28.60 19.62 -5.23
N GLU A 43 28.46 18.31 -5.17
CA GLU A 43 28.19 17.41 -6.32
C GLU A 43 26.69 17.23 -6.60
N GLY A 44 25.81 17.88 -5.84
CA GLY A 44 24.36 17.79 -5.98
C GLY A 44 23.76 16.51 -5.36
N LEU A 45 24.56 15.77 -4.59
CA LEU A 45 24.09 14.61 -3.82
C LEU A 45 23.57 15.05 -2.46
N TYR A 46 22.90 14.15 -1.78
CA TYR A 46 22.33 14.38 -0.46
C TYR A 46 23.06 13.55 0.60
N LYS A 47 23.38 14.19 1.72
CA LYS A 47 23.98 13.58 2.90
C LYS A 47 23.02 13.70 4.08
N VAL A 48 22.93 12.65 4.90
CA VAL A 48 22.22 12.68 6.18
C VAL A 48 23.21 12.91 7.31
N ALA A 49 22.76 13.55 8.40
CA ALA A 49 23.64 13.85 9.53
C ALA A 49 24.07 12.59 10.32
N THR A 50 23.33 11.49 10.19
CA THR A 50 23.50 10.29 11.01
C THR A 50 24.49 9.28 10.44
N ASN A 51 24.85 9.39 9.15
CA ASN A 51 25.82 8.51 8.50
C ASN A 51 26.59 9.25 7.40
N ASP A 52 27.66 8.63 6.89
CA ASP A 52 28.47 9.20 5.80
C ASP A 52 28.01 8.80 4.40
N ASN A 53 26.88 8.07 4.30
CA ASN A 53 26.35 7.61 3.02
C ASN A 53 25.81 8.78 2.21
N LEU A 54 26.00 8.67 0.89
CA LEU A 54 25.47 9.62 -0.07
C LEU A 54 24.21 9.07 -0.74
N TYR A 55 23.28 9.96 -1.01
CA TYR A 55 21.99 9.62 -1.60
C TYR A 55 21.66 10.52 -2.77
N LYS A 56 20.82 10.04 -3.66
CA LYS A 56 20.09 10.84 -4.66
C LYS A 56 18.58 10.77 -4.36
N GLN A 57 17.85 11.80 -4.74
CA GLN A 57 16.39 11.76 -4.65
C GLN A 57 15.84 10.73 -5.64
N CYS A 58 14.80 9.97 -5.23
CA CYS A 58 14.03 9.16 -6.17
C CYS A 58 13.54 10.05 -7.34
N LYS A 59 13.56 9.53 -8.58
CA LYS A 59 13.06 10.24 -9.75
C LYS A 59 11.63 10.78 -9.54
N ASN A 60 10.76 10.01 -8.91
CA ASN A 60 9.40 10.42 -8.60
C ASN A 60 9.29 11.44 -7.46
N TYR A 61 10.38 11.72 -6.74
CA TYR A 61 10.45 12.78 -5.75
C TYR A 61 10.69 14.13 -6.45
N TRP A 62 11.78 14.26 -7.22
CA TRP A 62 12.13 15.55 -7.83
C TRP A 62 11.32 15.88 -9.09
N HIS A 63 10.78 14.89 -9.80
CA HIS A 63 10.10 15.09 -11.08
C HIS A 63 8.58 15.24 -10.95
N HIS A 64 7.96 14.47 -10.06
CA HIS A 64 6.50 14.40 -9.93
C HIS A 64 5.99 14.83 -8.56
N ASP A 65 6.86 15.01 -7.57
CA ASP A 65 6.52 15.31 -6.17
C ASP A 65 5.53 14.29 -5.55
N VAL A 66 5.60 13.02 -5.98
CA VAL A 66 4.74 11.94 -5.46
C VAL A 66 5.49 10.98 -4.52
N CYS A 67 6.77 11.27 -4.24
CA CYS A 67 7.64 10.46 -3.39
C CYS A 67 8.42 11.37 -2.45
N ASN A 68 9.00 10.79 -1.38
CA ASN A 68 9.97 11.44 -0.51
C ASN A 68 11.09 10.48 -0.06
N TRP A 69 11.21 9.33 -0.74
CA TRP A 69 12.21 8.32 -0.43
C TRP A 69 13.49 8.56 -1.21
N MET A 70 14.62 8.29 -0.54
CA MET A 70 15.95 8.44 -1.11
C MET A 70 16.41 7.13 -1.74
N VAL A 71 17.44 7.25 -2.58
CA VAL A 71 18.12 6.15 -3.26
C VAL A 71 19.60 6.25 -2.91
N PRO A 72 20.27 5.18 -2.46
CA PRO A 72 21.73 5.19 -2.29
C PRO A 72 22.43 5.67 -3.57
N HIS A 73 23.47 6.46 -3.43
CA HIS A 73 24.16 7.05 -4.59
C HIS A 73 24.70 6.00 -5.56
N ASP A 74 25.20 4.91 -5.04
CA ASP A 74 25.78 3.78 -5.80
C ASP A 74 24.75 2.83 -6.40
N ASP A 75 23.46 2.93 -6.03
CA ASP A 75 22.38 2.17 -6.67
C ASP A 75 22.20 2.66 -8.12
N PRO A 76 22.32 1.77 -9.14
CA PRO A 76 22.16 2.15 -10.55
C PRO A 76 20.73 2.61 -10.91
N ASN A 77 19.75 2.35 -10.07
CA ASN A 77 18.36 2.76 -10.32
C ASN A 77 18.13 4.21 -9.88
N ASP A 78 17.30 4.93 -10.63
CA ASP A 78 16.83 6.27 -10.26
C ASP A 78 15.56 6.25 -9.43
N LEU A 79 14.92 5.11 -9.29
CA LEU A 79 13.73 4.91 -8.47
C LEU A 79 14.10 4.26 -7.14
N CYS A 80 13.46 4.71 -6.05
CA CYS A 80 13.63 4.11 -4.73
C CYS A 80 12.99 2.73 -4.63
N GLN A 81 13.23 2.03 -3.52
CA GLN A 81 12.68 0.68 -3.26
C GLN A 81 11.16 0.60 -3.40
N SER A 82 10.43 1.67 -3.08
CA SER A 82 8.96 1.74 -3.28
C SER A 82 8.59 1.94 -4.74
N CYS A 83 9.19 2.93 -5.41
CA CYS A 83 8.78 3.32 -6.76
C CYS A 83 9.16 2.29 -7.83
N ARG A 84 10.22 1.50 -7.62
CA ARG A 84 10.59 0.39 -8.53
C ARG A 84 9.64 -0.81 -8.47
N LEU A 85 8.69 -0.82 -7.55
CA LEU A 85 7.60 -1.81 -7.51
C LEU A 85 6.44 -1.43 -8.44
N ASN A 86 6.40 -0.22 -9.00
CA ASN A 86 5.37 0.16 -9.95
C ASN A 86 5.58 -0.57 -11.28
N VAL A 87 4.53 -1.27 -11.71
CA VAL A 87 4.45 -1.89 -13.03
C VAL A 87 3.74 -0.94 -14.00
N THR A 88 2.66 -0.31 -13.55
CA THR A 88 1.91 0.69 -14.31
C THR A 88 1.59 1.89 -13.41
N ILE A 89 1.81 3.10 -13.93
CA ILE A 89 1.38 4.35 -13.30
C ILE A 89 0.22 4.94 -14.10
N PRO A 90 -0.60 5.83 -13.49
CA PRO A 90 -1.70 6.47 -14.20
C PRO A 90 -1.24 7.30 -15.40
N ASN A 91 -2.17 7.58 -16.32
CA ASN A 91 -1.92 8.53 -17.41
C ASN A 91 -1.78 9.95 -16.86
N LEU A 92 -0.55 10.50 -16.86
CA LEU A 92 -0.24 11.82 -16.32
C LEU A 92 -0.56 12.98 -17.31
N GLU A 93 -1.06 12.69 -18.53
CA GLU A 93 -1.62 13.71 -19.40
C GLU A 93 -2.95 14.27 -18.86
N LYS A 94 -3.59 13.52 -17.95
CA LYS A 94 -4.73 13.97 -17.16
C LYS A 94 -4.24 14.61 -15.85
N PRO A 95 -4.37 15.94 -15.66
CA PRO A 95 -3.81 16.64 -14.50
C PRO A 95 -4.30 16.13 -13.15
N GLU A 96 -5.56 15.69 -13.07
CA GLU A 96 -6.18 15.12 -11.86
C GLU A 96 -5.49 13.85 -11.38
N ASN A 97 -4.93 13.07 -12.29
CA ASN A 97 -4.29 11.80 -11.98
C ASN A 97 -3.03 11.94 -11.12
N LEU A 98 -2.33 13.07 -11.21
CA LEU A 98 -1.14 13.30 -10.40
C LEU A 98 -1.45 13.28 -8.90
N ASN A 99 -2.54 13.93 -8.48
CA ASN A 99 -2.95 13.93 -7.07
C ASN A 99 -3.46 12.54 -6.62
N LEU A 100 -4.19 11.83 -7.49
CA LEU A 100 -4.65 10.48 -7.19
C LEU A 100 -3.46 9.53 -7.06
N TRP A 101 -2.48 9.64 -7.95
CA TRP A 101 -1.24 8.86 -7.87
C TRP A 101 -0.44 9.17 -6.60
N TYR A 102 -0.32 10.46 -6.20
CA TYR A 102 0.30 10.84 -4.94
C TYR A 102 -0.34 10.12 -3.74
N ARG A 103 -1.68 10.03 -3.70
CA ARG A 103 -2.40 9.32 -2.63
C ARG A 103 -2.13 7.81 -2.66
N MET A 104 -2.10 7.19 -3.85
CA MET A 104 -1.72 5.79 -4.04
C MET A 104 -0.30 5.53 -3.54
N GLU A 105 0.67 6.34 -3.99
CA GLU A 105 2.07 6.23 -3.58
C GLU A 105 2.25 6.42 -2.07
N THR A 106 1.51 7.33 -1.46
CA THR A 106 1.53 7.56 -0.01
C THR A 106 1.06 6.32 0.75
N SER A 107 -0.04 5.71 0.33
CA SER A 107 -0.57 4.49 0.97
C SER A 107 0.36 3.29 0.74
N LYS A 108 0.93 3.14 -0.46
CA LYS A 108 1.92 2.10 -0.77
C LYS A 108 3.17 2.22 0.10
N ARG A 109 3.73 3.44 0.23
CA ARG A 109 4.90 3.67 1.10
C ARG A 109 4.59 3.38 2.58
N ALA A 110 3.40 3.71 3.05
CA ALA A 110 2.99 3.39 4.42
C ALA A 110 2.88 1.87 4.63
N LEU A 111 2.32 1.12 3.67
CA LEU A 111 2.36 -0.34 3.71
C LEU A 111 3.80 -0.85 3.76
N LEU A 112 4.66 -0.42 2.83
CA LEU A 112 6.05 -0.88 2.72
C LEU A 112 6.86 -0.57 3.99
N PHE A 113 6.64 0.59 4.61
CA PHE A 113 7.24 0.92 5.91
C PHE A 113 6.92 -0.15 6.96
N THR A 114 5.65 -0.54 7.08
CA THR A 114 5.22 -1.56 8.04
C THR A 114 5.80 -2.94 7.69
N LEU A 115 5.82 -3.31 6.39
CA LEU A 115 6.40 -4.57 5.94
C LEU A 115 7.91 -4.65 6.24
N PHE A 116 8.67 -3.60 5.96
CA PHE A 116 10.10 -3.53 6.27
C PHE A 116 10.36 -3.58 7.78
N LYS A 117 9.58 -2.85 8.57
CA LYS A 117 9.67 -2.89 10.03
C LYS A 117 9.43 -4.29 10.61
N LEU A 118 8.54 -5.06 10.01
CA LEU A 118 8.26 -6.45 10.37
C LEU A 118 9.26 -7.44 9.75
N ASN A 119 10.29 -6.97 9.05
CA ASN A 119 11.26 -7.78 8.32
C ASN A 119 10.62 -8.78 7.33
N LEU A 120 9.49 -8.41 6.75
CA LEU A 120 8.82 -9.23 5.75
C LEU A 120 9.50 -9.09 4.39
N PRO A 121 9.65 -10.18 3.62
CA PRO A 121 10.32 -10.13 2.34
C PRO A 121 9.50 -9.32 1.31
N VAL A 122 10.10 -8.29 0.73
CA VAL A 122 9.55 -7.51 -0.37
C VAL A 122 10.43 -7.77 -1.60
N ILE A 123 10.04 -8.75 -2.41
CA ILE A 123 10.78 -9.16 -3.59
C ILE A 123 10.07 -8.60 -4.81
N SER A 124 10.75 -7.72 -5.56
CA SER A 124 10.14 -7.05 -6.71
C SER A 124 10.02 -7.97 -7.93
N ARG A 125 9.14 -7.61 -8.85
CA ARG A 125 9.03 -8.27 -10.17
C ARG A 125 10.28 -8.10 -11.04
N LEU A 126 11.17 -7.18 -10.70
CA LEU A 126 12.49 -7.10 -11.34
C LEU A 126 13.39 -8.30 -10.98
N VAL A 127 13.21 -8.86 -9.78
CA VAL A 127 13.93 -10.04 -9.29
C VAL A 127 13.17 -11.32 -9.60
N GLU A 128 11.87 -11.35 -9.33
CA GLU A 128 10.98 -12.47 -9.64
C GLU A 128 9.87 -12.03 -10.61
N PRO A 129 10.07 -12.08 -11.93
CA PRO A 129 9.13 -11.48 -12.90
C PRO A 129 7.71 -12.02 -12.84
N LYS A 130 7.51 -13.27 -12.41
CA LYS A 130 6.19 -13.93 -12.38
C LYS A 130 5.44 -13.76 -11.07
N THR A 131 6.15 -13.73 -9.95
CA THR A 131 5.57 -13.85 -8.60
C THR A 131 6.02 -12.75 -7.64
N GLY A 132 6.97 -11.91 -8.06
CA GLY A 132 7.43 -10.76 -7.26
C GLY A 132 6.34 -9.73 -7.08
N LEU A 133 6.45 -8.96 -6.00
CA LEU A 133 5.52 -7.87 -5.68
C LEU A 133 5.62 -6.76 -6.73
N GLY A 134 4.47 -6.34 -7.24
CA GLY A 134 4.33 -5.20 -8.14
C GLY A 134 2.99 -4.51 -7.96
N PHE A 135 2.90 -3.25 -8.35
CA PHE A 135 1.70 -2.45 -8.26
C PHE A 135 1.34 -1.84 -9.61
N SER A 136 0.06 -1.95 -10.00
CA SER A 136 -0.51 -1.29 -11.17
C SER A 136 -1.65 -0.39 -10.73
N PHE A 137 -1.55 0.90 -11.07
CA PHE A 137 -2.59 1.89 -10.83
C PHE A 137 -3.29 2.18 -12.14
N LEU A 138 -4.50 1.63 -12.30
CA LEU A 138 -5.26 1.66 -13.53
C LEU A 138 -6.54 2.49 -13.38
N GLU A 139 -7.02 3.02 -14.49
CA GLU A 139 -8.25 3.78 -14.59
C GLU A 139 -9.33 2.97 -15.31
N ASP A 140 -10.59 3.18 -14.92
CA ASP A 140 -11.72 2.70 -15.71
C ASP A 140 -11.67 3.33 -17.10
N GLN A 141 -11.92 2.52 -18.12
CA GLN A 141 -12.05 3.03 -19.48
C GLN A 141 -13.47 3.53 -19.69
N ILE A 142 -13.58 4.83 -19.90
CA ILE A 142 -14.84 5.53 -20.14
C ILE A 142 -14.88 5.91 -21.61
N GLU A 143 -15.93 5.49 -22.32
CA GLU A 143 -16.19 5.94 -23.70
C GLU A 143 -17.37 6.91 -23.73
N ASP A 144 -17.20 8.01 -24.46
CA ASP A 144 -18.28 8.93 -24.80
C ASP A 144 -18.90 8.46 -26.15
N GLU A 145 -20.04 7.81 -26.07
CA GLU A 145 -20.80 7.55 -27.29
C GLU A 145 -21.65 8.78 -27.62
N TYR A 146 -21.13 9.63 -28.52
CA TYR A 146 -21.86 10.74 -29.14
C TYR A 146 -22.37 11.87 -28.23
N GLY A 147 -21.61 12.23 -27.17
CA GLY A 147 -21.94 13.39 -26.33
C GLY A 147 -23.12 13.20 -25.38
N ASN A 148 -23.55 11.95 -25.14
CA ASN A 148 -24.54 11.56 -24.17
C ASN A 148 -23.94 10.51 -23.22
N GLU A 149 -24.20 10.60 -21.95
CA GLU A 149 -23.78 9.73 -20.84
C GLU A 149 -22.50 8.91 -21.03
N LEU A 150 -21.48 9.24 -20.23
CA LEU A 150 -20.24 8.46 -20.13
C LEU A 150 -20.54 7.04 -19.67
N THR A 151 -20.32 6.05 -20.52
CA THR A 151 -20.44 4.65 -20.17
C THR A 151 -19.08 4.03 -19.84
N VAL A 152 -18.99 3.30 -18.75
CA VAL A 152 -17.77 2.55 -18.38
C VAL A 152 -17.70 1.30 -19.27
N LYS A 153 -16.74 1.29 -20.20
CA LYS A 153 -16.51 0.16 -21.10
C LYS A 153 -15.76 -0.99 -20.43
N ASN A 154 -14.73 -0.66 -19.66
CA ASN A 154 -13.95 -1.63 -18.89
C ASN A 154 -13.77 -1.11 -17.48
N TYR A 155 -14.35 -1.80 -16.53
CA TYR A 155 -14.19 -1.53 -15.12
C TYR A 155 -12.91 -2.19 -14.58
N VAL A 156 -12.07 -1.42 -13.91
CA VAL A 156 -10.87 -1.94 -13.25
C VAL A 156 -11.24 -2.49 -11.88
N VAL A 157 -11.12 -3.79 -11.71
CA VAL A 157 -11.31 -4.43 -10.40
C VAL A 157 -9.98 -4.38 -9.64
N THR A 158 -10.04 -3.83 -8.42
CA THR A 158 -8.93 -3.92 -7.46
C THR A 158 -8.75 -5.38 -7.05
N GLY A 159 -7.51 -5.88 -7.01
CA GLY A 159 -7.23 -7.27 -6.66
C GLY A 159 -5.78 -7.66 -6.84
N HIS A 160 -5.46 -8.89 -6.43
CA HIS A 160 -4.14 -9.49 -6.50
C HIS A 160 -4.12 -10.68 -7.47
N SER A 161 -3.06 -10.78 -8.26
CA SER A 161 -2.76 -11.96 -9.09
C SER A 161 -1.27 -12.17 -9.22
N ALA A 162 -0.78 -13.32 -8.75
CA ALA A 162 0.62 -13.75 -8.88
C ALA A 162 1.64 -12.63 -8.52
N GLY A 163 1.46 -11.99 -7.38
CA GLY A 163 2.33 -10.91 -6.89
C GLY A 163 2.02 -9.52 -7.45
N LEU A 164 1.19 -9.40 -8.48
CA LEU A 164 0.72 -8.11 -8.99
C LEU A 164 -0.53 -7.66 -8.26
N ILE A 165 -0.45 -6.52 -7.61
CA ILE A 165 -1.57 -5.83 -6.98
C ILE A 165 -2.03 -4.73 -7.93
N THR A 166 -3.25 -4.87 -8.44
CA THR A 166 -3.91 -3.86 -9.28
C THR A 166 -4.87 -3.06 -8.41
N LEU A 167 -4.81 -1.73 -8.50
CA LEU A 167 -5.74 -0.84 -7.81
C LEU A 167 -6.42 0.07 -8.84
N ASN A 168 -7.73 0.21 -8.70
CA ASN A 168 -8.47 1.21 -9.43
C ASN A 168 -8.12 2.60 -8.90
N LEU A 169 -7.71 3.51 -9.78
CA LEU A 169 -7.29 4.86 -9.41
C LEU A 169 -8.39 5.64 -8.69
N ASN A 170 -9.66 5.35 -9.00
CA ASN A 170 -10.83 5.95 -8.34
C ASN A 170 -10.92 5.63 -6.85
N GLU A 171 -10.25 4.56 -6.38
CA GLU A 171 -10.12 4.26 -4.94
C GLU A 171 -9.34 5.35 -4.18
N ALA A 172 -8.57 6.19 -4.87
CA ALA A 172 -7.93 7.36 -4.26
C ALA A 172 -8.90 8.51 -3.98
N LEU A 173 -10.12 8.51 -4.57
CA LEU A 173 -11.16 9.51 -4.31
C LEU A 173 -11.92 9.18 -3.03
N ASP A 174 -12.04 10.15 -2.12
CA ASP A 174 -12.78 9.97 -0.87
C ASP A 174 -14.28 9.72 -1.11
N SER A 175 -14.86 10.42 -2.10
CA SER A 175 -16.26 10.25 -2.51
C SER A 175 -16.57 8.82 -2.94
N THR A 176 -15.74 8.26 -3.82
CA THR A 176 -15.92 6.87 -4.30
C THR A 176 -15.82 5.86 -3.16
N ARG A 177 -14.85 6.03 -2.24
CA ARG A 177 -14.72 5.14 -1.09
C ARG A 177 -15.89 5.25 -0.11
N ILE A 178 -16.40 6.45 0.14
CA ILE A 178 -17.57 6.67 1.00
C ILE A 178 -18.80 6.02 0.38
N GLU A 179 -19.06 6.25 -0.91
CA GLU A 179 -20.18 5.63 -1.62
C GLU A 179 -20.12 4.11 -1.58
N MET A 180 -18.95 3.52 -1.88
CA MET A 180 -18.77 2.08 -1.83
C MET A 180 -18.90 1.52 -0.42
N ARG A 181 -18.39 2.22 0.60
CA ARG A 181 -18.53 1.84 2.01
C ARG A 181 -20.01 1.78 2.41
N GLU A 182 -20.80 2.78 2.03
CA GLU A 182 -22.23 2.82 2.32
C GLU A 182 -22.99 1.73 1.57
N LYS A 183 -22.69 1.55 0.29
CA LYS A 183 -23.32 0.54 -0.56
C LYS A 183 -23.06 -0.90 -0.08
N MET A 184 -21.84 -1.17 0.42
CA MET A 184 -21.42 -2.48 0.91
C MET A 184 -21.66 -2.65 2.43
N ASN A 185 -22.19 -1.62 3.10
CA ASN A 185 -22.39 -1.60 4.56
C ASN A 185 -21.11 -1.96 5.35
N GLU A 186 -19.97 -1.46 4.89
CA GLU A 186 -18.68 -1.67 5.54
C GLU A 186 -18.43 -0.62 6.63
N ARG A 187 -17.88 -1.02 7.77
CA ARG A 187 -17.52 -0.09 8.84
C ARG A 187 -16.23 0.68 8.55
N TYR A 188 -15.32 0.07 7.82
CA TYR A 188 -13.99 0.58 7.54
C TYR A 188 -13.62 0.30 6.08
N ARG A 189 -13.38 1.38 5.32
CA ARG A 189 -12.91 1.32 3.94
C ARG A 189 -11.95 2.47 3.70
N THR A 190 -10.65 2.19 3.69
CA THR A 190 -9.60 3.17 3.44
C THR A 190 -8.66 2.69 2.34
N LEU A 191 -8.01 3.64 1.69
CA LEU A 191 -7.06 3.30 0.63
C LEU A 191 -5.93 2.38 1.14
N ILE A 192 -5.35 2.69 2.31
CA ILE A 192 -4.33 1.82 2.92
C ILE A 192 -4.91 0.45 3.33
N GLY A 193 -6.20 0.38 3.67
CA GLY A 193 -6.89 -0.89 3.96
C GLY A 193 -6.85 -1.82 2.76
N HIS A 194 -7.13 -1.33 1.54
CA HIS A 194 -7.02 -2.13 0.31
C HIS A 194 -5.59 -2.59 0.06
N PHE A 195 -4.60 -1.70 0.18
CA PHE A 195 -3.19 -2.11 0.05
C PHE A 195 -2.81 -3.22 1.03
N ARG A 196 -3.28 -3.16 2.27
CA ARG A 196 -3.04 -4.19 3.27
C ARG A 196 -3.71 -5.50 2.90
N HIS A 197 -4.98 -5.46 2.52
CA HIS A 197 -5.77 -6.62 2.10
C HIS A 197 -5.09 -7.34 0.93
N GLU A 198 -4.82 -6.65 -0.16
CA GLU A 198 -4.18 -7.22 -1.34
C GLU A 198 -2.77 -7.74 -1.06
N SER A 199 -2.03 -7.09 -0.16
CA SER A 199 -0.75 -7.62 0.30
C SER A 199 -0.91 -8.93 1.09
N GLY A 200 -2.04 -9.14 1.76
CA GLY A 200 -2.38 -10.40 2.43
C GLY A 200 -2.37 -11.58 1.46
N HIS A 201 -2.98 -11.43 0.30
CA HIS A 201 -2.95 -12.44 -0.77
C HIS A 201 -1.53 -12.74 -1.26
N TYR A 202 -0.69 -11.68 -1.46
CA TYR A 202 0.71 -11.86 -1.80
C TYR A 202 1.46 -12.65 -0.73
N TYR A 203 1.28 -12.33 0.56
CA TYR A 203 1.97 -13.03 1.64
C TYR A 203 1.40 -14.42 1.90
N TRP A 204 0.14 -14.70 1.56
CA TRP A 204 -0.37 -16.06 1.55
C TRP A 204 0.40 -16.93 0.55
N ASP A 205 0.58 -16.44 -0.69
CA ASP A 205 1.38 -17.13 -1.71
C ASP A 205 2.84 -17.36 -1.27
N ARG A 206 3.42 -16.41 -0.51
CA ARG A 206 4.83 -16.44 -0.08
C ARG A 206 5.08 -17.28 1.16
N LEU A 207 4.17 -17.26 2.13
CA LEU A 207 4.40 -17.82 3.47
C LEU A 207 3.63 -19.11 3.71
N ILE A 208 2.47 -19.29 3.08
CA ILE A 208 1.54 -20.37 3.41
C ILE A 208 1.49 -21.43 2.31
N LYS A 209 1.23 -21.05 1.07
CA LYS A 209 0.82 -21.92 -0.05
C LYS A 209 1.65 -23.19 -0.23
N ASN A 210 2.95 -23.13 -0.11
CA ASN A 210 3.85 -24.26 -0.34
C ASN A 210 4.77 -24.51 0.88
N SER A 211 4.27 -24.24 2.07
CA SER A 211 5.03 -24.34 3.30
C SER A 211 4.41 -25.34 4.28
N SER A 212 5.11 -25.62 5.37
CA SER A 212 4.60 -26.43 6.48
C SER A 212 3.43 -25.74 7.22
N LEU A 213 3.13 -24.48 6.91
CA LEU A 213 2.04 -23.72 7.53
C LEU A 213 0.69 -23.95 6.84
N ILE A 214 0.61 -24.70 5.74
CA ILE A 214 -0.65 -24.94 5.03
C ILE A 214 -1.68 -25.69 5.88
N GLU A 215 -1.28 -26.70 6.62
CA GLU A 215 -2.21 -27.44 7.49
C GLU A 215 -2.65 -26.63 8.72
N PRO A 216 -1.76 -25.90 9.43
CA PRO A 216 -2.18 -24.89 10.41
C PRO A 216 -3.15 -23.84 9.84
N PHE A 217 -2.91 -23.36 8.62
CA PHE A 217 -3.81 -22.43 7.94
C PHE A 217 -5.20 -23.05 7.75
N ARG A 218 -5.30 -24.24 7.17
CA ARG A 218 -6.58 -24.94 6.95
C ARG A 218 -7.36 -25.17 8.23
N LYS A 219 -6.65 -25.43 9.32
CA LYS A 219 -7.27 -25.61 10.64
C LYS A 219 -7.88 -24.32 11.18
N LEU A 220 -7.30 -23.16 10.89
CA LEU A 220 -7.75 -21.86 11.39
C LEU A 220 -8.77 -21.20 10.47
N PHE A 221 -8.51 -21.20 9.16
CA PHE A 221 -9.27 -20.45 8.16
C PHE A 221 -10.19 -21.30 7.29
N GLY A 222 -9.97 -22.61 7.24
CA GLY A 222 -10.71 -23.52 6.37
C GLY A 222 -9.95 -23.93 5.10
N ASP A 223 -10.65 -24.64 4.22
CA ASP A 223 -10.07 -25.22 3.00
C ASP A 223 -10.04 -24.20 1.85
N GLU A 224 -8.87 -23.67 1.54
CA GLU A 224 -8.65 -22.70 0.47
C GLU A 224 -8.88 -23.27 -0.94
N ARG A 225 -9.03 -24.59 -1.07
CA ARG A 225 -9.28 -25.28 -2.36
C ARG A 225 -10.74 -25.22 -2.78
N LEU A 226 -11.61 -24.70 -1.94
CA LEU A 226 -13.01 -24.41 -2.31
C LEU A 226 -13.04 -23.48 -3.54
N SER A 227 -14.09 -23.60 -4.34
CA SER A 227 -14.26 -22.78 -5.54
C SER A 227 -14.46 -21.31 -5.15
N TYR A 228 -13.43 -20.48 -5.38
CA TYR A 228 -13.49 -19.04 -5.12
C TYR A 228 -14.67 -18.37 -5.85
N THR A 229 -14.87 -18.69 -7.15
CA THR A 229 -15.96 -18.12 -7.95
C THR A 229 -17.33 -18.45 -7.38
N GLN A 230 -17.55 -19.72 -6.99
CA GLN A 230 -18.82 -20.13 -6.39
C GLN A 230 -19.05 -19.47 -5.03
N SER A 231 -18.01 -19.38 -4.20
CA SER A 231 -18.09 -18.67 -2.91
C SER A 231 -18.44 -17.20 -3.08
N LEU A 232 -17.82 -16.52 -4.05
CA LEU A 232 -18.08 -15.13 -4.37
C LEU A 232 -19.52 -14.91 -4.86
N GLU A 233 -20.00 -15.76 -5.78
CA GLU A 233 -21.39 -15.73 -6.27
C GLU A 233 -22.39 -15.92 -5.13
N GLN A 234 -22.16 -16.91 -4.26
CA GLN A 234 -23.00 -17.16 -3.09
C GLN A 234 -23.02 -15.99 -2.13
N TYR A 235 -21.87 -15.37 -1.88
CA TYR A 235 -21.78 -14.21 -1.00
C TYR A 235 -22.59 -13.01 -1.56
N TYR A 236 -22.50 -12.72 -2.85
CA TYR A 236 -23.28 -11.63 -3.44
C TYR A 236 -24.77 -11.90 -3.57
N GLN A 237 -25.18 -13.18 -3.68
CA GLN A 237 -26.58 -13.57 -3.75
C GLN A 237 -27.25 -13.65 -2.37
N ASN A 238 -26.55 -14.18 -1.38
CA ASN A 238 -27.12 -14.54 -0.08
C ASN A 238 -26.65 -13.65 1.08
N GLY A 239 -25.64 -12.79 0.84
CA GLY A 239 -24.96 -12.05 1.90
C GLY A 239 -23.91 -12.87 2.65
N PRO A 240 -23.34 -12.31 3.73
CA PRO A 240 -22.36 -13.00 4.57
C PRO A 240 -22.99 -14.19 5.31
N ALA A 241 -22.13 -15.07 5.82
CA ALA A 241 -22.55 -16.19 6.66
C ALA A 241 -23.35 -15.72 7.89
N ASP A 242 -24.35 -16.50 8.31
CA ASP A 242 -25.10 -16.22 9.53
C ASP A 242 -24.15 -16.15 10.73
N ASN A 243 -24.36 -15.17 11.60
CA ASN A 243 -23.52 -14.94 12.80
C ASN A 243 -22.02 -14.70 12.50
N TRP A 244 -21.70 -14.19 11.32
CA TRP A 244 -20.31 -13.91 10.94
C TRP A 244 -19.55 -13.08 12.01
N GLN A 245 -20.24 -12.19 12.73
CA GLN A 245 -19.65 -11.34 13.77
C GLN A 245 -19.01 -12.11 14.94
N ASN A 246 -19.40 -13.38 15.11
CA ASN A 246 -18.89 -14.24 16.19
C ASN A 246 -17.73 -15.16 15.74
N VAL A 247 -17.49 -15.25 14.43
CA VAL A 247 -16.55 -16.23 13.85
C VAL A 247 -15.47 -15.55 13.02
N TRP A 248 -15.82 -14.52 12.26
CA TRP A 248 -14.92 -13.83 11.33
C TRP A 248 -14.69 -12.37 11.71
N ILE A 249 -13.57 -11.83 11.28
CA ILE A 249 -13.16 -10.44 11.58
C ILE A 249 -13.98 -9.40 10.80
N SER A 250 -14.51 -9.78 9.64
CA SER A 250 -15.39 -8.97 8.81
C SER A 250 -16.46 -9.83 8.13
N ALA A 251 -17.51 -9.19 7.59
CA ALA A 251 -18.50 -9.88 6.79
C ALA A 251 -17.87 -10.54 5.55
N TYR A 252 -16.96 -9.83 4.88
CA TYR A 252 -16.29 -10.32 3.68
C TYR A 252 -15.35 -11.50 3.95
N ALA A 253 -14.74 -11.57 5.13
CA ALA A 253 -13.95 -12.72 5.57
C ALA A 253 -14.73 -14.04 5.54
N SER A 254 -16.06 -14.00 5.72
CA SER A 254 -16.90 -15.20 5.67
C SER A 254 -17.09 -15.78 4.26
N MET A 255 -16.63 -15.07 3.22
CA MET A 255 -16.82 -15.45 1.83
C MET A 255 -15.95 -16.64 1.42
N HIS A 256 -14.67 -16.64 1.75
CA HIS A 256 -13.71 -17.68 1.39
C HIS A 256 -12.51 -17.66 2.34
N PRO A 257 -11.89 -18.82 2.66
CA PRO A 257 -10.70 -18.87 3.53
C PRO A 257 -9.53 -17.96 3.12
N TRP A 258 -9.38 -17.72 1.84
CA TRP A 258 -8.35 -16.84 1.31
C TRP A 258 -8.64 -15.36 1.59
N GLU A 259 -9.93 -14.97 1.59
CA GLU A 259 -10.36 -13.64 2.00
C GLU A 259 -10.31 -13.46 3.52
N ASP A 260 -10.64 -14.49 4.28
CA ASP A 260 -10.48 -14.46 5.75
C ASP A 260 -9.04 -14.21 6.16
N TRP A 261 -8.09 -14.87 5.48
CA TRP A 261 -6.67 -14.57 5.67
C TRP A 261 -6.34 -13.12 5.31
N ALA A 262 -6.75 -12.61 4.15
CA ALA A 262 -6.44 -11.26 3.69
C ALA A 262 -7.05 -10.19 4.61
N GLU A 263 -8.27 -10.37 5.08
CA GLU A 263 -8.92 -9.50 6.06
C GLU A 263 -8.21 -9.55 7.42
N THR A 264 -7.89 -10.74 7.92
CA THR A 264 -7.14 -10.91 9.17
C THR A 264 -5.74 -10.28 9.08
N TRP A 265 -5.04 -10.46 7.95
CA TRP A 265 -3.75 -9.82 7.67
C TRP A 265 -3.87 -8.29 7.68
N ALA A 266 -4.86 -7.72 7.00
CA ALA A 266 -5.09 -6.28 6.94
C ALA A 266 -5.34 -5.70 8.34
N HIS A 267 -6.16 -6.37 9.16
CA HIS A 267 -6.44 -5.98 10.54
C HIS A 267 -5.21 -6.09 11.44
N TYR A 268 -4.40 -7.14 11.27
CA TYR A 268 -3.14 -7.27 12.01
C TYR A 268 -2.20 -6.09 11.72
N LEU A 269 -1.97 -5.75 10.46
CA LEU A 269 -1.14 -4.60 10.10
C LEU A 269 -1.74 -3.28 10.62
N HIS A 270 -3.06 -3.16 10.64
CA HIS A 270 -3.74 -2.00 11.20
C HIS A 270 -3.50 -1.87 12.71
N MET A 271 -3.58 -2.98 13.46
CA MET A 271 -3.26 -2.99 14.89
C MET A 271 -1.80 -2.61 15.15
N VAL A 272 -0.85 -3.15 14.39
CA VAL A 272 0.58 -2.80 14.49
C VAL A 272 0.80 -1.31 14.32
N ASP A 273 0.20 -0.70 13.29
CA ASP A 273 0.34 0.74 13.02
C ASP A 273 -0.36 1.60 14.08
N THR A 274 -1.48 1.14 14.61
CA THR A 274 -2.22 1.83 15.68
C THR A 274 -1.42 1.83 16.98
N LEU A 275 -0.85 0.69 17.36
CA LEU A 275 0.01 0.57 18.55
C LEU A 275 1.28 1.41 18.43
N GLU A 276 1.89 1.45 17.23
CA GLU A 276 3.02 2.34 16.98
C GLU A 276 2.63 3.82 17.14
N THR A 277 1.48 4.21 16.64
CA THR A 277 0.98 5.58 16.79
C THR A 277 0.73 5.91 18.25
N ALA A 278 0.07 5.03 18.98
CA ALA A 278 -0.18 5.20 20.42
C ALA A 278 1.13 5.38 21.20
N ASN A 279 2.12 4.52 20.94
CA ASN A 279 3.44 4.61 21.58
C ASN A 279 4.16 5.95 21.27
N ASN A 280 4.06 6.47 20.04
CA ASN A 280 4.66 7.76 19.66
C ASN A 280 4.02 8.96 20.39
N TYR A 281 2.79 8.81 20.85
CA TYR A 281 2.08 9.83 21.64
C TYR A 281 2.02 9.50 23.12
N GLU A 282 2.89 8.57 23.59
CA GLU A 282 3.00 8.16 25.01
C GLU A 282 1.67 7.67 25.59
N ILE A 283 0.77 7.15 24.76
CA ILE A 283 -0.47 6.54 25.20
C ILE A 283 -0.16 5.11 25.63
N SER A 284 -0.17 4.86 26.94
CA SER A 284 -0.10 3.50 27.51
C SER A 284 -1.50 2.86 27.47
N ILE A 285 -1.54 1.62 27.02
CA ILE A 285 -2.74 0.79 27.00
C ILE A 285 -2.65 -0.19 28.17
#